data_d59c27df4a84e20d3016ae05170a3bc7
#
_entry.id   d59c27df4a84e20d3016ae05170a3bc7
#
_cell.length_a   1.000
_cell.length_b   1.000
_cell.length_c   1.000
_cell.angle_alpha   90.00
_cell.angle_beta   90.00
_cell.angle_gamma   90.00
#
_symmetry.space_group_name_H-M   'P 1'
#
loop_
_entity.id
_entity.type
_entity.pdbx_description
1 polymer ?
#
loop_
_entity_poly.entity_id
_entity_poly.type
_entity_poly.pdbx_seq_one_letter_code
_entity_poly.pdbx_strand_id
1 'polypeptide(L)'
;MRRNWSFLLLFILLGLVPLAGQEEYPDSEPDEDSPSIQWDTYVPDLYRAGDNIFSVTAGIMIPTIFAGKGLDGNSSNIGLGGMGMLSYTYFLSPHWFLGGELEGMFSGTGGSNMIYIIPFGLHFGYQFVLGRFEFPVQIMSGAAPQRYLDKAYFGWIIKPGISGFYRYSADWSFGLNVQWWMLPQWPKNGKDVFGNFLEISFTARYHF
;
A
#
# COMPACT_ATOMS: atom_id res chain seq x y z
N MET A 1 -36.50 6.89 5.73
CA MET A 1 -35.08 6.71 5.43
C MET A 1 -34.29 7.84 6.07
N ARG A 2 -33.69 7.64 7.24
CA ARG A 2 -32.82 8.62 7.90
C ARG A 2 -31.38 8.29 7.53
N ARG A 3 -30.76 9.14 6.72
CA ARG A 3 -29.34 9.07 6.35
C ARG A 3 -28.48 9.54 7.52
N ASN A 4 -27.75 8.63 8.15
CA ASN A 4 -26.80 8.94 9.21
C ASN A 4 -25.56 9.63 8.63
N TRP A 5 -25.48 10.93 8.81
CA TRP A 5 -24.34 11.78 8.40
C TRP A 5 -23.25 11.85 9.48
N SER A 6 -23.34 11.02 10.51
CA SER A 6 -22.44 11.09 11.68
C SER A 6 -21.01 10.64 11.41
N PHE A 7 -20.73 9.96 10.31
CA PHE A 7 -19.37 9.50 9.99
C PHE A 7 -18.52 10.52 9.24
N LEU A 8 -19.12 11.56 8.65
CA LEU A 8 -18.37 12.57 7.91
C LEU A 8 -17.75 13.65 8.81
N LEU A 9 -18.26 13.82 10.03
CA LEU A 9 -17.78 14.82 11.00
C LEU A 9 -16.53 14.39 11.78
N LEU A 10 -16.24 13.09 11.83
CA LEU A 10 -15.07 12.58 12.58
C LEU A 10 -13.75 12.85 11.87
N PHE A 11 -13.75 12.97 10.54
CA PHE A 11 -12.52 13.22 9.76
C PHE A 11 -12.10 14.69 9.70
N ILE A 12 -13.00 15.63 9.97
CA ILE A 12 -12.71 17.08 9.93
C ILE A 12 -12.11 17.60 11.24
N LEU A 13 -12.29 16.88 12.34
CA LEU A 13 -11.81 17.30 13.68
C LEU A 13 -10.36 16.97 13.98
N LEU A 14 -9.69 16.17 13.15
CA LEU A 14 -8.27 15.82 13.29
C LEU A 14 -7.31 16.78 12.57
N GLY A 15 -7.82 17.82 11.90
CA GLY A 15 -7.03 18.77 11.11
C GLY A 15 -6.69 20.11 11.78
N LEU A 16 -7.11 20.35 13.03
CA LEU A 16 -6.88 21.62 13.74
C LEU A 16 -6.01 21.41 14.99
N VAL A 17 -4.72 21.17 14.77
CA VAL A 17 -3.72 21.39 15.83
C VAL A 17 -3.24 22.84 15.68
N PRO A 18 -3.46 23.72 16.67
CA PRO A 18 -2.93 25.08 16.61
C PRO A 18 -1.40 25.03 16.74
N LEU A 19 -0.70 25.60 15.75
CA LEU A 19 0.70 25.97 15.88
C LEU A 19 0.79 27.15 16.90
N ALA A 20 0.98 26.83 18.15
CA ALA A 20 1.35 27.80 19.17
C ALA A 20 2.73 27.43 19.72
N GLY A 21 3.72 28.31 19.50
CA GLY A 21 5.05 28.19 20.08
C GLY A 21 6.16 28.57 19.10
N GLN A 22 6.17 29.79 18.57
CA GLN A 22 7.42 30.43 18.16
C GLN A 22 7.98 31.11 19.40
N GLU A 23 8.92 30.46 20.07
CA GLU A 23 9.81 31.17 20.99
C GLU A 23 10.79 31.96 20.14
N GLU A 24 10.72 33.28 20.25
CA GLU A 24 11.62 34.26 19.67
C GLU A 24 12.98 34.11 20.37
N TYR A 25 13.93 33.45 19.69
CA TYR A 25 15.33 33.41 20.13
C TYR A 25 15.96 34.82 19.92
N PRO A 26 16.63 35.36 20.92
CA PRO A 26 17.34 36.64 20.74
C PRO A 26 18.42 36.49 19.67
N ASP A 27 18.45 37.45 18.72
CA ASP A 27 19.48 37.62 17.71
C ASP A 27 20.84 37.70 18.40
N SER A 28 21.60 36.60 18.39
CA SER A 28 23.02 36.60 18.63
C SER A 28 23.69 36.92 17.30
N GLU A 29 24.39 38.04 17.24
CA GLU A 29 25.24 38.40 16.09
C GLU A 29 26.15 37.23 15.74
N PRO A 30 26.31 36.87 14.44
CA PRO A 30 27.17 35.78 14.04
C PRO A 30 28.64 36.15 14.30
N ASP A 31 29.30 35.40 15.17
CA ASP A 31 30.76 35.43 15.31
C ASP A 31 31.40 35.07 13.95
N GLU A 32 32.07 36.03 13.32
CA GLU A 32 32.70 35.89 12.00
C GLU A 32 33.88 34.90 11.95
N ASP A 33 34.28 34.30 13.09
CA ASP A 33 35.39 33.34 13.19
C ASP A 33 34.98 31.89 13.47
N SER A 34 33.72 31.59 13.39
CA SER A 34 33.30 30.19 13.46
C SER A 34 33.67 29.46 12.16
N PRO A 35 34.53 28.42 12.18
CA PRO A 35 34.79 27.64 10.99
C PRO A 35 33.44 27.14 10.50
N SER A 36 33.03 27.55 9.29
CA SER A 36 31.83 27.06 8.64
C SER A 36 31.96 25.53 8.57
N ILE A 37 31.30 24.86 9.48
CA ILE A 37 31.16 23.41 9.39
C ILE A 37 30.39 23.18 8.11
N GLN A 38 31.14 22.94 7.05
CA GLN A 38 30.61 22.46 5.79
C GLN A 38 30.06 21.09 6.10
N TRP A 39 28.74 21.04 6.45
CA TRP A 39 28.00 19.80 6.50
C TRP A 39 28.04 19.31 5.06
N ASP A 40 29.10 18.58 4.71
CA ASP A 40 29.04 17.73 3.53
C ASP A 40 27.71 17.02 3.59
N THR A 41 26.94 17.17 2.53
CA THR A 41 25.59 16.63 2.41
C THR A 41 25.71 15.11 2.26
N TYR A 42 26.31 14.45 3.25
CA TYR A 42 26.19 13.03 3.44
C TYR A 42 24.74 12.81 3.89
N VAL A 43 23.90 12.58 2.92
CA VAL A 43 22.57 12.01 3.18
C VAL A 43 22.88 10.54 3.50
N PRO A 44 22.89 10.13 4.78
CA PRO A 44 23.12 8.74 5.10
C PRO A 44 22.02 7.94 4.40
N ASP A 45 22.39 6.82 3.80
CA ASP A 45 21.41 5.89 3.28
C ASP A 45 20.35 5.67 4.36
N LEU A 46 19.10 5.97 4.03
CA LEU A 46 17.99 5.96 4.98
C LEU A 46 17.77 4.53 5.52
N TYR A 47 18.22 3.54 4.77
CA TYR A 47 18.13 2.12 5.08
C TYR A 47 19.47 1.44 4.98
N ARG A 48 19.63 0.39 5.77
CA ARG A 48 20.79 -0.53 5.75
C ARG A 48 20.31 -1.96 5.59
N ALA A 49 21.21 -2.83 5.19
CA ALA A 49 20.96 -4.26 5.25
C ALA A 49 20.65 -4.68 6.69
N GLY A 50 19.53 -5.36 6.89
CA GLY A 50 19.05 -5.77 8.22
C GLY A 50 17.90 -4.93 8.77
N ASP A 51 17.64 -3.75 8.23
CA ASP A 51 16.51 -2.91 8.65
C ASP A 51 15.18 -3.57 8.28
N ASN A 52 14.20 -3.33 9.12
CA ASN A 52 12.90 -3.96 9.01
C ASN A 52 11.78 -2.93 9.00
N ILE A 53 10.72 -3.23 8.26
CA ILE A 53 9.49 -2.42 8.25
C ILE A 53 8.29 -3.34 8.46
N PHE A 54 7.45 -2.98 9.41
CA PHE A 54 6.11 -3.52 9.53
C PHE A 54 5.10 -2.52 8.99
N SER A 55 4.15 -2.98 8.18
CA SER A 55 3.18 -2.09 7.54
C SER A 55 1.76 -2.56 7.73
N VAL A 56 0.88 -1.58 7.92
CA VAL A 56 -0.57 -1.77 7.97
C VAL A 56 -1.19 -0.90 6.88
N THR A 57 -1.98 -1.52 6.02
CA THR A 57 -2.55 -0.88 4.84
C THR A 57 -4.06 -1.05 4.83
N ALA A 58 -4.77 -0.03 4.37
CA ALA A 58 -6.20 -0.10 4.07
C ALA A 58 -6.50 0.69 2.79
N GLY A 59 -7.44 0.20 1.99
CA GLY A 59 -7.69 0.82 0.69
C GLY A 59 -8.95 0.35 0.00
N ILE A 60 -9.03 0.73 -1.25
CA ILE A 60 -10.12 0.38 -2.16
C ILE A 60 -9.63 -0.47 -3.32
N MET A 61 -10.49 -1.37 -3.76
CA MET A 61 -10.26 -2.24 -4.90
C MET A 61 -11.22 -1.89 -6.03
N ILE A 62 -10.67 -1.55 -7.17
CA ILE A 62 -11.42 -1.18 -8.38
C ILE A 62 -11.30 -2.33 -9.37
N PRO A 63 -12.38 -3.07 -9.66
CA PRO A 63 -12.36 -4.08 -10.70
C PRO A 63 -12.13 -3.41 -12.05
N THR A 64 -11.18 -3.94 -12.84
CA THR A 64 -10.82 -3.32 -14.13
C THR A 64 -11.25 -4.20 -15.30
N ILE A 65 -10.43 -5.15 -15.71
CA ILE A 65 -10.66 -5.96 -16.90
C ILE A 65 -10.79 -7.43 -16.49
N PHE A 66 -11.89 -8.07 -16.91
CA PHE A 66 -12.03 -9.52 -16.82
C PHE A 66 -11.96 -10.06 -18.24
N ALA A 67 -10.86 -10.78 -18.53
CA ALA A 67 -10.63 -11.39 -19.83
C ALA A 67 -10.75 -12.91 -19.72
N GLY A 68 -11.47 -13.56 -20.64
CA GLY A 68 -11.60 -15.01 -20.71
C GLY A 68 -12.43 -15.45 -21.91
N LYS A 69 -12.19 -16.68 -22.39
CA LYS A 69 -13.01 -17.24 -23.49
C LYS A 69 -14.46 -17.42 -23.01
N GLY A 70 -15.36 -16.50 -23.43
CA GLY A 70 -16.79 -16.53 -23.12
C GLY A 70 -17.25 -15.51 -22.08
N LEU A 71 -16.40 -14.56 -21.70
CA LEU A 71 -16.78 -13.31 -21.09
C LEU A 71 -16.69 -12.25 -22.18
N ASP A 72 -17.80 -11.67 -22.57
CA ASP A 72 -17.80 -10.45 -23.38
C ASP A 72 -17.20 -9.36 -22.53
N GLY A 73 -16.03 -8.87 -22.87
CA GLY A 73 -15.00 -8.17 -22.09
C GLY A 73 -15.39 -6.97 -21.22
N ASN A 74 -16.65 -6.84 -20.80
CA ASN A 74 -17.12 -5.66 -20.08
C ASN A 74 -18.18 -5.91 -19.00
N SER A 75 -18.45 -7.13 -18.62
CA SER A 75 -19.50 -7.42 -17.62
C SER A 75 -19.01 -8.21 -16.42
N SER A 76 -18.08 -7.64 -15.65
CA SER A 76 -17.96 -8.07 -14.27
C SER A 76 -19.05 -7.35 -13.45
N ASN A 77 -20.03 -8.08 -12.95
CA ASN A 77 -20.95 -7.55 -11.93
C ASN A 77 -20.26 -7.35 -10.57
N ILE A 78 -18.94 -7.13 -10.57
CA ILE A 78 -18.15 -6.89 -9.38
C ILE A 78 -18.06 -5.38 -9.18
N GLY A 79 -18.52 -4.92 -8.03
CA GLY A 79 -18.48 -3.50 -7.65
C GLY A 79 -17.15 -3.10 -7.01
N LEU A 80 -17.11 -1.87 -6.56
CA LEU A 80 -16.00 -1.35 -5.76
C LEU A 80 -15.87 -2.17 -4.48
N GLY A 81 -14.63 -2.53 -4.13
CA GLY A 81 -14.32 -3.32 -2.94
C GLY A 81 -13.50 -2.54 -1.92
N GLY A 82 -13.36 -3.14 -0.73
CA GLY A 82 -12.41 -2.71 0.30
C GLY A 82 -11.32 -3.74 0.50
N MET A 83 -10.17 -3.30 0.98
CA MET A 83 -9.06 -4.17 1.30
C MET A 83 -8.32 -3.74 2.56
N GLY A 84 -7.64 -4.70 3.19
CA GLY A 84 -6.70 -4.49 4.28
C GLY A 84 -5.51 -5.43 4.13
N MET A 85 -4.29 -4.97 4.46
CA MET A 85 -3.06 -5.74 4.31
C MET A 85 -2.15 -5.52 5.51
N LEU A 86 -1.47 -6.57 5.90
CA LEU A 86 -0.31 -6.55 6.79
C LEU A 86 0.90 -7.01 6.01
N SER A 87 2.01 -6.30 6.12
CA SER A 87 3.25 -6.70 5.48
C SER A 87 4.46 -6.52 6.37
N TYR A 88 5.45 -7.36 6.14
CA TYR A 88 6.76 -7.29 6.77
C TYR A 88 7.82 -7.26 5.69
N THR A 89 8.69 -6.26 5.74
CA THR A 89 9.74 -6.01 4.75
C THR A 89 11.11 -6.01 5.42
N TYR A 90 12.06 -6.72 4.83
CA TYR A 90 13.45 -6.81 5.25
C TYR A 90 14.35 -6.22 4.16
N PHE A 91 15.26 -5.31 4.53
CA PHE A 91 16.21 -4.70 3.62
C PHE A 91 17.45 -5.57 3.45
N LEU A 92 17.69 -5.98 2.21
CA LEU A 92 18.90 -6.70 1.79
C LEU A 92 20.08 -5.75 1.58
N SER A 93 19.79 -4.50 1.24
CA SER A 93 20.72 -3.41 1.01
C SER A 93 19.99 -2.08 1.21
N PRO A 94 20.64 -0.91 1.12
CA PRO A 94 19.97 0.39 1.23
C PRO A 94 18.77 0.61 0.31
N HIS A 95 18.70 -0.15 -0.79
CA HIS A 95 17.65 0.04 -1.80
C HIS A 95 16.83 -1.22 -2.08
N TRP A 96 17.43 -2.43 -1.95
CA TRP A 96 16.75 -3.67 -2.28
C TRP A 96 16.09 -4.26 -1.03
N PHE A 97 14.86 -4.67 -1.18
CA PHE A 97 14.11 -5.29 -0.10
C PHE A 97 13.35 -6.54 -0.55
N LEU A 98 13.11 -7.43 0.40
CA LEU A 98 12.29 -8.63 0.28
C LEU A 98 11.36 -8.68 1.47
N GLY A 99 10.15 -9.22 1.29
CA GLY A 99 9.24 -9.35 2.41
C GLY A 99 8.08 -10.29 2.14
N GLY A 100 7.19 -10.36 3.12
CA GLY A 100 5.95 -11.11 3.03
C GLY A 100 4.74 -10.23 3.27
N GLU A 101 3.62 -10.57 2.64
CA GLU A 101 2.37 -9.87 2.85
C GLU A 101 1.20 -10.84 2.97
N LEU A 102 0.25 -10.46 3.79
CA LEU A 102 -1.04 -11.10 3.97
C LEU A 102 -2.12 -10.04 3.79
N GLU A 103 -3.04 -10.29 2.90
CA GLU A 103 -4.05 -9.33 2.53
C GLU A 103 -5.44 -9.96 2.54
N GLY A 104 -6.46 -9.14 2.75
CA GLY A 104 -7.85 -9.50 2.62
C GLY A 104 -8.60 -8.46 1.81
N MET A 105 -9.31 -8.89 0.78
CA MET A 105 -10.20 -8.02 0.02
C MET A 105 -11.60 -8.58 -0.03
N PHE A 106 -12.59 -7.69 -0.06
CA PHE A 106 -13.98 -8.01 -0.27
C PHE A 106 -14.59 -7.03 -1.26
N SER A 107 -15.50 -7.53 -2.08
CA SER A 107 -16.25 -6.70 -3.03
C SER A 107 -17.66 -7.24 -3.21
N GLY A 108 -18.62 -6.31 -3.36
CA GLY A 108 -20.00 -6.66 -3.69
C GLY A 108 -20.11 -7.10 -5.15
N THR A 109 -20.95 -8.10 -5.39
CA THR A 109 -21.32 -8.53 -6.74
C THR A 109 -22.82 -8.33 -6.95
N GLY A 110 -23.27 -8.34 -8.20
CA GLY A 110 -24.70 -8.23 -8.50
C GLY A 110 -25.54 -9.27 -7.73
N GLY A 111 -26.69 -8.85 -7.19
CA GLY A 111 -27.61 -9.74 -6.48
C GLY A 111 -27.31 -9.95 -4.99
N SER A 112 -26.73 -8.97 -4.30
CA SER A 112 -26.41 -9.03 -2.85
C SER A 112 -25.37 -10.07 -2.45
N ASN A 113 -24.58 -10.57 -3.38
CA ASN A 113 -23.49 -11.49 -3.12
C ASN A 113 -22.17 -10.77 -2.93
N MET A 114 -21.22 -11.43 -2.26
CA MET A 114 -19.88 -10.89 -2.02
C MET A 114 -18.82 -11.88 -2.50
N ILE A 115 -17.72 -11.34 -3.01
CA ILE A 115 -16.48 -12.07 -3.27
C ILE A 115 -15.47 -11.70 -2.20
N TYR A 116 -14.75 -12.71 -1.71
CA TYR A 116 -13.64 -12.57 -0.78
C TYR A 116 -12.39 -13.17 -1.42
N ILE A 117 -11.27 -12.44 -1.35
CA ILE A 117 -9.95 -12.92 -1.78
C ILE A 117 -8.98 -12.65 -0.65
N ILE A 118 -8.17 -13.63 -0.29
CA ILE A 118 -7.18 -13.53 0.79
C ILE A 118 -5.80 -13.86 0.23
N PRO A 119 -5.15 -12.94 -0.50
CA PRO A 119 -3.80 -13.16 -1.01
C PRO A 119 -2.78 -13.23 0.11
N PHE A 120 -1.78 -14.09 -0.09
CA PHE A 120 -0.56 -14.09 0.71
C PHE A 120 0.62 -14.51 -0.17
N GLY A 121 1.77 -13.92 0.08
CA GLY A 121 2.95 -14.21 -0.72
C GLY A 121 4.17 -13.39 -0.35
N LEU A 122 5.15 -13.40 -1.24
CA LEU A 122 6.39 -12.66 -1.07
C LEU A 122 6.39 -11.47 -2.03
N HIS A 123 6.90 -10.35 -1.54
CA HIS A 123 7.18 -9.19 -2.37
C HIS A 123 8.68 -8.93 -2.42
N PHE A 124 9.13 -8.43 -3.56
CA PHE A 124 10.50 -8.01 -3.80
C PHE A 124 10.47 -6.65 -4.50
N GLY A 125 11.38 -5.76 -4.13
CA GLY A 125 11.35 -4.43 -4.70
C GLY A 125 12.62 -3.63 -4.51
N TYR A 126 12.57 -2.44 -5.10
CA TYR A 126 13.63 -1.44 -5.04
C TYR A 126 13.04 -0.12 -4.52
N GLN A 127 13.75 0.51 -3.61
CA GLN A 127 13.37 1.76 -2.98
C GLN A 127 14.23 2.92 -3.47
N PHE A 128 13.59 3.93 -4.05
CA PHE A 128 14.18 5.22 -4.32
C PHE A 128 13.94 6.14 -3.12
N VAL A 129 14.97 6.89 -2.72
CA VAL A 129 14.88 7.83 -1.59
C VAL A 129 15.26 9.21 -2.08
N LEU A 130 14.43 10.21 -1.77
CA LEU A 130 14.66 11.61 -2.07
C LEU A 130 14.34 12.46 -0.83
N GLY A 131 15.36 12.68 -0.01
CA GLY A 131 15.20 13.34 1.28
C GLY A 131 14.26 12.54 2.20
N ARG A 132 13.11 13.12 2.54
CA ARG A 132 12.08 12.45 3.36
C ARG A 132 11.04 11.67 2.54
N PHE A 133 11.15 11.71 1.22
CA PHE A 133 10.25 10.98 0.34
C PHE A 133 10.85 9.66 -0.10
N GLU A 134 10.05 8.63 -0.08
CA GLU A 134 10.42 7.27 -0.40
C GLU A 134 9.48 6.74 -1.49
N PHE A 135 10.05 6.17 -2.55
CA PHE A 135 9.29 5.68 -3.70
C PHE A 135 9.66 4.22 -3.99
N PRO A 136 9.08 3.26 -3.27
CA PRO A 136 9.29 1.84 -3.59
C PRO A 136 8.54 1.42 -4.84
N VAL A 137 9.23 0.65 -5.65
CA VAL A 137 8.67 -0.11 -6.77
C VAL A 137 8.81 -1.58 -6.43
N GLN A 138 7.74 -2.33 -6.48
CA GLN A 138 7.73 -3.73 -6.04
C GLN A 138 6.88 -4.63 -6.91
N ILE A 139 7.16 -5.91 -6.83
CA ILE A 139 6.31 -6.96 -7.35
C ILE A 139 6.06 -7.99 -6.25
N MET A 140 4.80 -8.34 -6.04
CA MET A 140 4.42 -9.44 -5.16
C MET A 140 3.96 -10.62 -5.99
N SER A 141 4.26 -11.81 -5.52
CA SER A 141 3.76 -13.06 -6.10
C SER A 141 3.43 -14.05 -4.99
N GLY A 142 2.30 -14.75 -5.16
CA GLY A 142 1.82 -15.65 -4.13
C GLY A 142 0.53 -16.37 -4.48
N ALA A 143 -0.09 -16.94 -3.45
CA ALA A 143 -1.35 -17.62 -3.54
C ALA A 143 -2.52 -16.69 -3.21
N ALA A 144 -3.67 -16.90 -3.85
CA ALA A 144 -4.88 -16.12 -3.67
C ALA A 144 -6.09 -17.04 -3.52
N PRO A 145 -6.32 -17.61 -2.33
CA PRO A 145 -7.58 -18.29 -2.04
C PRO A 145 -8.74 -17.31 -2.19
N GLN A 146 -9.78 -17.76 -2.86
CA GLN A 146 -10.95 -16.97 -3.21
C GLN A 146 -12.20 -17.72 -2.82
N ARG A 147 -13.20 -16.99 -2.35
CA ARG A 147 -14.52 -17.52 -2.07
C ARG A 147 -15.58 -16.66 -2.75
N TYR A 148 -16.37 -17.30 -3.57
CA TYR A 148 -17.53 -16.70 -4.23
C TYR A 148 -18.72 -17.62 -4.06
N LEU A 149 -19.79 -17.15 -3.40
CA LEU A 149 -20.91 -17.98 -2.95
C LEU A 149 -20.39 -19.17 -2.10
N ASP A 150 -20.82 -20.39 -2.43
CA ASP A 150 -20.41 -21.62 -1.75
C ASP A 150 -19.18 -22.29 -2.39
N LYS A 151 -18.57 -21.65 -3.39
CA LYS A 151 -17.41 -22.19 -4.11
C LYS A 151 -16.13 -21.54 -3.65
N ALA A 152 -15.17 -22.36 -3.24
CA ALA A 152 -13.81 -21.93 -2.95
C ALA A 152 -12.90 -22.22 -4.16
N TYR A 153 -12.08 -21.27 -4.51
CA TYR A 153 -11.08 -21.38 -5.57
C TYR A 153 -9.71 -21.05 -4.98
N PHE A 154 -8.70 -21.72 -5.47
CA PHE A 154 -7.33 -21.42 -5.14
C PHE A 154 -6.63 -20.94 -6.41
N GLY A 155 -6.14 -19.71 -6.41
CA GLY A 155 -5.49 -19.09 -7.54
C GLY A 155 -4.09 -18.62 -7.20
N TRP A 156 -3.38 -18.22 -8.24
CA TRP A 156 -2.11 -17.52 -8.13
C TRP A 156 -2.36 -16.02 -8.30
N ILE A 157 -1.51 -15.19 -7.71
CA ILE A 157 -1.57 -13.73 -7.87
C ILE A 157 -0.19 -13.17 -8.18
N ILE A 158 -0.18 -12.15 -9.03
CA ILE A 158 0.97 -11.30 -9.28
C ILE A 158 0.50 -9.85 -9.11
N LYS A 159 1.22 -9.06 -8.32
CA LYS A 159 0.89 -7.65 -8.05
C LYS A 159 2.13 -6.76 -8.26
N PRO A 160 2.36 -6.21 -9.44
CA PRO A 160 3.26 -5.07 -9.60
C PRO A 160 2.64 -3.83 -8.96
N GLY A 161 3.49 -3.02 -8.33
CA GLY A 161 3.03 -1.82 -7.65
C GLY A 161 4.11 -0.77 -7.48
N ILE A 162 3.64 0.46 -7.28
CA ILE A 162 4.44 1.63 -6.93
C ILE A 162 3.81 2.30 -5.73
N SER A 163 4.64 2.95 -4.92
CA SER A 163 4.15 3.67 -3.74
C SER A 163 4.92 4.96 -3.55
N GLY A 164 4.34 5.88 -2.78
CA GLY A 164 5.00 7.09 -2.35
C GLY A 164 4.77 7.31 -0.86
N PHE A 165 5.85 7.40 -0.09
CA PHE A 165 5.81 7.58 1.36
C PHE A 165 6.49 8.86 1.77
N TYR A 166 6.00 9.45 2.85
CA TYR A 166 6.65 10.53 3.56
C TYR A 166 7.13 10.04 4.92
N ARG A 167 8.43 10.19 5.19
CA ARG A 167 9.07 9.85 6.46
C ARG A 167 8.75 10.93 7.49
N TYR A 168 7.78 10.65 8.34
CA TYR A 168 7.35 11.57 9.38
C TYR A 168 8.35 11.65 10.53
N SER A 169 8.85 10.49 10.99
CA SER A 169 9.85 10.37 12.06
C SER A 169 10.87 9.27 11.73
N ALA A 170 11.80 8.99 12.64
CA ALA A 170 12.72 7.87 12.51
C ALA A 170 11.97 6.54 12.38
N ASP A 171 10.88 6.37 13.12
CA ASP A 171 10.15 5.12 13.26
C ASP A 171 8.91 5.02 12.37
N TRP A 172 8.40 6.13 11.84
CA TRP A 172 7.12 6.15 11.12
C TRP A 172 7.19 6.82 9.76
N SER A 173 6.62 6.16 8.77
CA SER A 173 6.29 6.75 7.48
C SER A 173 4.85 6.42 7.06
N PHE A 174 4.26 7.34 6.29
CA PHE A 174 2.89 7.23 5.80
C PHE A 174 2.87 7.49 4.30
N GLY A 175 2.01 6.79 3.58
CA GLY A 175 1.99 6.96 2.14
C GLY A 175 0.82 6.30 1.43
N LEU A 176 0.86 6.43 0.13
CA LEU A 176 -0.13 5.87 -0.79
C LEU A 176 0.51 4.80 -1.65
N ASN A 177 -0.26 3.76 -1.97
CA ASN A 177 0.15 2.72 -2.89
C ASN A 177 -0.84 2.62 -4.03
N VAL A 178 -0.30 2.24 -5.18
CA VAL A 178 -1.07 1.83 -6.36
C VAL A 178 -0.51 0.48 -6.81
N GLN A 179 -1.35 -0.54 -6.80
CA GLN A 179 -0.97 -1.90 -7.20
C GLN A 179 -1.96 -2.45 -8.21
N TRP A 180 -1.45 -3.24 -9.13
CA TRP A 180 -2.26 -3.91 -10.13
C TRP A 180 -2.31 -5.41 -9.82
N TRP A 181 -3.48 -5.91 -9.48
CA TRP A 181 -3.69 -7.33 -9.22
C TRP A 181 -3.97 -8.08 -10.50
N MET A 182 -3.20 -9.10 -10.75
CA MET A 182 -3.40 -10.05 -11.84
C MET A 182 -3.66 -11.43 -11.24
N LEU A 183 -4.87 -11.95 -11.45
CA LEU A 183 -5.34 -13.23 -10.91
C LEU A 183 -5.65 -14.19 -12.07
N PRO A 184 -4.65 -14.95 -12.55
CA PRO A 184 -4.90 -16.02 -13.49
C PRO A 184 -5.63 -17.17 -12.80
N GLN A 185 -6.73 -17.62 -13.40
CA GLN A 185 -7.53 -18.74 -12.90
C GLN A 185 -7.60 -19.81 -13.96
N TRP A 186 -7.22 -21.05 -13.59
CA TRP A 186 -7.27 -22.24 -14.45
C TRP A 186 -8.22 -23.28 -13.86
N PRO A 187 -9.55 -23.10 -14.00
CA PRO A 187 -10.50 -24.09 -13.48
C PRO A 187 -10.40 -25.41 -14.25
N LYS A 188 -10.37 -26.54 -13.54
CA LYS A 188 -10.20 -27.88 -14.11
C LYS A 188 -11.24 -28.23 -15.20
N ASN A 189 -12.42 -27.65 -15.18
CA ASN A 189 -13.55 -27.92 -16.07
C ASN A 189 -14.18 -26.64 -16.65
N GLY A 190 -13.44 -25.54 -16.75
CA GLY A 190 -13.94 -24.24 -17.18
C GLY A 190 -13.03 -23.56 -18.18
N LYS A 191 -13.48 -22.40 -18.64
CA LYS A 191 -12.67 -21.54 -19.48
C LYS A 191 -11.72 -20.72 -18.59
N ASP A 192 -10.48 -20.52 -19.02
CA ASP A 192 -9.51 -19.68 -18.31
C ASP A 192 -10.07 -18.28 -18.14
N VAL A 193 -10.02 -17.77 -16.93
CA VAL A 193 -10.48 -16.42 -16.59
C VAL A 193 -9.32 -15.65 -15.99
N PHE A 194 -9.13 -14.42 -16.45
CA PHE A 194 -8.18 -13.47 -15.92
C PHE A 194 -8.94 -12.36 -15.19
N GLY A 195 -8.82 -12.32 -13.87
CA GLY A 195 -9.32 -11.22 -13.06
C GLY A 195 -8.25 -10.16 -12.85
N ASN A 196 -8.57 -8.90 -13.10
CA ASN A 196 -7.68 -7.78 -12.83
C ASN A 196 -8.38 -6.75 -11.95
N PHE A 197 -7.65 -6.25 -10.96
CA PHE A 197 -8.10 -5.17 -10.08
C PHE A 197 -7.02 -4.11 -9.94
N LEU A 198 -7.43 -2.87 -9.81
CA LEU A 198 -6.57 -1.77 -9.39
C LEU A 198 -6.80 -1.49 -7.92
N GLU A 199 -5.74 -1.58 -7.14
CA GLU A 199 -5.70 -1.21 -5.73
C GLU A 199 -5.21 0.23 -5.60
N ILE A 200 -5.90 1.03 -4.78
CA ILE A 200 -5.43 2.32 -4.28
C ILE A 200 -5.58 2.28 -2.77
N SER A 201 -4.46 2.39 -2.06
CA SER A 201 -4.46 2.20 -0.61
C SER A 201 -3.55 3.19 0.12
N PHE A 202 -3.85 3.39 1.40
CA PHE A 202 -3.04 4.15 2.35
C PHE A 202 -2.33 3.19 3.29
N THR A 203 -1.06 3.46 3.58
CA THR A 203 -0.23 2.62 4.45
C THR A 203 0.47 3.45 5.51
N ALA A 204 0.44 2.94 6.73
CA ALA A 204 1.33 3.32 7.81
C ALA A 204 2.45 2.27 7.95
N ARG A 205 3.70 2.72 8.00
CA ARG A 205 4.89 1.90 8.16
C ARG A 205 5.58 2.21 9.48
N TYR A 206 5.94 1.16 10.21
CA TYR A 206 6.79 1.23 11.39
C TYR A 206 8.16 0.63 11.07
N HIS A 207 9.22 1.39 11.36
CA HIS A 207 10.62 1.05 11.08
C HIS A 207 11.32 0.65 12.37
N PHE A 208 12.09 -0.45 12.37
CA PHE A 208 12.83 -0.96 13.53
C PHE A 208 14.05 -1.79 13.14
#